data_13a9565b65c2871fda8cd81976dc2b43
#
_entry.id   13a9565b65c2871fda8cd81976dc2b43
#
_cell.length_a   1.000
_cell.length_b   1.000
_cell.length_c   1.000
_cell.angle_alpha   90.00
_cell.angle_beta   90.00
_cell.angle_gamma   90.00
#
_symmetry.space_group_name_H-M   'P 1'
#
loop_
_entity.id
_entity.type
_entity.pdbx_description
1 polymer ?
#
loop_
_entity_poly.entity_id
_entity_poly.type
_entity_poly.pdbx_seq_one_letter_code
_entity_poly.pdbx_strand_id
1 'polypeptide(L)'
;MFYCCGITNKGNRDHNEDALMIHKAYITEGTLEEHIPSPFIAAVADGVAGEQAGELASSLCLRLLSNIKYNHTTDLKERINDVHEVLVQYGLENGAYLNMQTTLCGVAIDENDRITTFNVGDSRLYRYRNAMLRQLSRDQSLVQLLYEKGTITNEEKRTHAQKNIIFPVLGNIHNAPQIDIHSYGEKMQYGDVLLICSDGLSDYVSSTEIEEILSLPRSMAKRLKMMSDLSLEKGSKDNISIIAISYYDDK
;
A
#
# COMPACT_ATOMS: atom_id res chain seq x y z
N MET A 1 -13.27 13.71 11.43
CA MET A 1 -12.40 12.67 12.04
C MET A 1 -12.34 11.47 11.10
N PHE A 2 -11.21 10.76 11.04
CA PHE A 2 -11.05 9.59 10.18
C PHE A 2 -11.01 8.32 11.03
N TYR A 3 -11.70 7.27 10.58
CA TYR A 3 -11.53 5.93 11.09
C TYR A 3 -10.64 5.15 10.14
N CYS A 4 -9.56 4.62 10.66
CA CYS A 4 -8.58 3.84 9.94
C CYS A 4 -8.53 2.44 10.52
N CYS A 5 -8.57 1.44 9.65
CA CYS A 5 -8.46 0.03 10.03
C CYS A 5 -7.50 -0.65 9.07
N GLY A 6 -6.52 -1.38 9.60
CA GLY A 6 -5.57 -2.15 8.82
C GLY A 6 -5.44 -3.57 9.32
N ILE A 7 -5.21 -4.51 8.41
CA ILE A 7 -4.88 -5.90 8.70
C ILE A 7 -3.66 -6.29 7.88
N THR A 8 -2.71 -6.98 8.52
CA THR A 8 -1.58 -7.61 7.84
C THR A 8 -1.33 -8.99 8.39
N ASN A 9 -1.03 -9.93 7.52
CA ASN A 9 -0.74 -11.31 7.90
C ASN A 9 0.16 -11.98 6.86
N LYS A 10 0.90 -12.99 7.31
CA LYS A 10 1.84 -13.72 6.47
C LYS A 10 1.19 -14.57 5.37
N GLY A 11 -0.13 -14.75 5.40
CA GLY A 11 -0.80 -15.66 4.46
C GLY A 11 -0.25 -17.07 4.53
N ASN A 12 0.09 -17.62 3.37
CA ASN A 12 0.69 -18.95 3.22
C ASN A 12 2.23 -18.94 3.19
N ARG A 13 2.88 -17.80 3.50
CA ARG A 13 4.35 -17.67 3.62
C ARG A 13 4.82 -18.07 5.03
N ASP A 14 6.11 -18.37 5.18
CA ASP A 14 6.73 -18.63 6.48
C ASP A 14 6.89 -17.33 7.29
N HIS A 15 7.19 -16.22 6.62
CA HIS A 15 7.39 -14.89 7.18
C HIS A 15 6.46 -13.87 6.53
N ASN A 16 6.24 -12.75 7.22
CA ASN A 16 5.54 -11.61 6.66
C ASN A 16 6.55 -10.52 6.28
N GLU A 17 6.76 -10.32 4.99
CA GLU A 17 7.62 -9.26 4.45
C GLU A 17 6.84 -7.95 4.26
N ASP A 18 5.52 -8.00 4.38
CA ASP A 18 4.67 -6.81 4.39
C ASP A 18 4.70 -6.09 5.74
N ALA A 19 4.46 -4.80 5.68
CA ALA A 19 4.15 -3.96 6.83
C ALA A 19 3.05 -2.95 6.47
N LEU A 20 2.27 -2.52 7.45
CA LEU A 20 1.33 -1.42 7.31
C LEU A 20 1.52 -0.37 8.40
N MET A 21 1.19 0.89 8.06
CA MET A 21 1.29 2.03 8.96
C MET A 21 0.01 2.87 8.90
N ILE A 22 -0.47 3.26 10.07
CA ILE A 22 -1.53 4.26 10.24
C ILE A 22 -0.98 5.32 11.22
N HIS A 23 -0.85 6.55 10.74
CA HIS A 23 -0.29 7.67 11.48
C HIS A 23 1.13 7.37 12.00
N LYS A 24 1.30 7.08 13.29
CA LYS A 24 2.60 6.78 13.91
C LYS A 24 2.77 5.31 14.27
N ALA A 25 1.69 4.55 14.27
CA ALA A 25 1.73 3.13 14.55
C ALA A 25 1.99 2.34 13.26
N TYR A 26 2.93 1.41 13.30
CA TYR A 26 3.13 0.44 12.24
C TYR A 26 3.18 -0.98 12.81
N ILE A 27 2.69 -1.94 12.05
CA ILE A 27 2.65 -3.35 12.42
C ILE A 27 3.06 -4.23 11.24
N THR A 28 3.60 -5.40 11.57
CA THR A 28 3.96 -6.46 10.61
C THR A 28 3.07 -7.70 10.78
N GLU A 29 2.18 -7.72 11.77
CA GLU A 29 1.23 -8.81 12.01
C GLU A 29 0.00 -8.29 12.76
N GLY A 30 -1.18 -8.79 12.41
CA GLY A 30 -2.42 -8.53 13.15
C GLY A 30 -3.25 -7.38 12.59
N THR A 31 -4.00 -6.73 13.48
CA THR A 31 -4.96 -5.66 13.12
C THR A 31 -4.65 -4.39 13.91
N LEU A 32 -4.74 -3.25 13.23
CA LEU A 32 -4.59 -1.92 13.80
C LEU A 32 -5.84 -1.11 13.49
N GLU A 33 -6.48 -0.56 14.51
CA GLU A 33 -7.67 0.31 14.38
C GLU A 33 -7.45 1.61 15.13
N GLU A 34 -7.67 2.74 14.48
CA GLU A 34 -7.50 4.07 15.07
C GLU A 34 -8.55 5.05 14.57
N HIS A 35 -8.95 5.98 15.47
CA HIS A 35 -9.69 7.19 15.11
C HIS A 35 -8.73 8.36 15.23
N ILE A 36 -8.43 9.00 14.11
CA ILE A 36 -7.39 10.03 14.04
C ILE A 36 -7.89 11.31 13.37
N PRO A 37 -7.48 12.48 13.86
CA PRO A 37 -7.65 13.73 13.11
C PRO A 37 -6.58 13.84 12.02
N SER A 38 -6.82 14.68 11.02
CA SER A 38 -5.78 15.16 10.11
C SER A 38 -4.84 16.16 10.83
N PRO A 39 -3.56 16.29 10.45
CA PRO A 39 -2.93 15.57 9.34
C PRO A 39 -2.36 14.21 9.75
N PHE A 40 -2.30 13.27 8.80
CA PHE A 40 -1.66 11.96 8.99
C PHE A 40 -1.25 11.31 7.67
N ILE A 41 -0.41 10.29 7.76
CA ILE A 41 -0.02 9.39 6.66
C ILE A 41 -0.47 7.97 7.00
N ALA A 42 -0.96 7.24 5.98
CA ALA A 42 -1.19 5.80 6.08
C ALA A 42 -0.61 5.11 4.82
N ALA A 43 0.06 3.98 5.01
CA ALA A 43 0.77 3.30 3.93
C ALA A 43 0.91 1.79 4.17
N VAL A 44 1.01 1.06 3.06
CA VAL A 44 1.46 -0.33 3.00
C VAL A 44 2.83 -0.35 2.32
N ALA A 45 3.72 -1.19 2.83
CA ALA A 45 5.02 -1.50 2.24
C ALA A 45 5.14 -3.02 2.12
N ASP A 46 5.48 -3.50 0.93
CA ASP A 46 5.65 -4.91 0.58
C ASP A 46 7.13 -5.17 0.29
N GLY A 47 7.75 -6.00 1.09
CA GLY A 47 9.18 -6.30 1.01
C GLY A 47 9.53 -7.24 -0.14
N VAL A 48 10.47 -6.82 -1.01
CA VAL A 48 10.78 -7.47 -2.30
C VAL A 48 12.17 -8.12 -2.25
N ALA A 49 12.63 -8.79 -1.35
CA ALA A 49 13.98 -9.35 -1.41
C ALA A 49 14.10 -10.83 -1.03
N GLY A 50 12.98 -11.42 -0.65
CA GLY A 50 12.95 -12.77 -0.10
C GLY A 50 13.68 -12.87 1.25
N GLU A 51 13.13 -13.61 2.19
CA GLU A 51 13.66 -13.82 3.54
C GLU A 51 13.76 -12.52 4.39
N GLN A 52 14.77 -12.44 5.27
CA GLN A 52 14.91 -11.38 6.27
C GLN A 52 15.09 -9.96 5.70
N ALA A 53 15.52 -9.84 4.46
CA ALA A 53 15.80 -8.53 3.87
C ALA A 53 14.51 -7.77 3.49
N GLY A 54 13.47 -8.47 3.03
CA GLY A 54 12.17 -7.85 2.69
C GLY A 54 11.44 -7.34 3.94
N GLU A 55 11.35 -8.15 4.99
CA GLU A 55 10.73 -7.78 6.27
C GLU A 55 11.41 -6.54 6.89
N LEU A 56 12.74 -6.50 6.87
CA LEU A 56 13.48 -5.35 7.37
C LEU A 56 13.25 -4.11 6.49
N ALA A 57 13.21 -4.27 5.17
CA ALA A 57 13.00 -3.16 4.24
C ALA A 57 11.64 -2.48 4.45
N SER A 58 10.57 -3.25 4.49
CA SER A 58 9.21 -2.74 4.70
C SER A 58 9.04 -2.08 6.06
N SER A 59 9.52 -2.74 7.13
CA SER A 59 9.46 -2.21 8.50
C SER A 59 10.28 -0.93 8.68
N LEU A 60 11.51 -0.89 8.15
CA LEU A 60 12.37 0.29 8.22
C LEU A 60 11.78 1.45 7.40
N CYS A 61 11.27 1.18 6.21
CA CYS A 61 10.58 2.16 5.38
C CYS A 61 9.44 2.84 6.15
N LEU A 62 8.51 2.06 6.72
CA LEU A 62 7.37 2.62 7.45
C LEU A 62 7.78 3.31 8.76
N ARG A 63 8.79 2.79 9.45
CA ARG A 63 9.36 3.46 10.63
C ARG A 63 9.92 4.84 10.29
N LEU A 64 10.62 4.99 9.19
CA LEU A 64 11.13 6.28 8.72
C LEU A 64 9.98 7.20 8.31
N LEU A 65 9.00 6.68 7.59
CA LEU A 65 7.81 7.42 7.16
C LEU A 65 7.00 7.93 8.37
N SER A 66 6.86 7.15 9.45
CA SER A 66 6.12 7.51 10.66
C SER A 66 6.70 8.73 11.41
N ASN A 67 7.97 9.05 11.17
CA ASN A 67 8.63 10.22 11.75
C ASN A 67 8.40 11.51 10.96
N ILE A 68 7.83 11.44 9.77
CA ILE A 68 7.53 12.61 8.94
C ILE A 68 6.39 13.40 9.57
N LYS A 69 6.66 14.66 9.89
CA LYS A 69 5.63 15.64 10.30
C LYS A 69 4.98 16.20 9.05
N TYR A 70 3.93 15.53 8.59
CA TYR A 70 3.25 15.91 7.37
C TYR A 70 2.34 17.13 7.54
N ASN A 71 2.36 18.02 6.56
CA ASN A 71 1.41 19.12 6.36
C ASN A 71 1.39 19.47 4.85
N HIS A 72 0.55 20.42 4.44
CA HIS A 72 0.36 20.82 3.04
C HIS A 72 1.63 21.37 2.36
N THR A 73 2.66 21.79 3.12
CA THR A 73 3.93 22.30 2.57
C THR A 73 5.02 21.23 2.47
N THR A 74 4.74 20.00 2.96
CA THR A 74 5.72 18.91 2.97
C THR A 74 5.93 18.38 1.55
N ASP A 75 7.15 18.40 1.05
CA ASP A 75 7.52 17.71 -0.18
C ASP A 75 7.63 16.20 0.08
N LEU A 76 6.52 15.48 -0.15
CA LEU A 76 6.46 14.03 0.04
C LEU A 76 7.43 13.28 -0.86
N LYS A 77 7.69 13.79 -2.08
CA LYS A 77 8.63 13.13 -2.99
C LYS A 77 10.05 13.16 -2.45
N GLU A 78 10.47 14.32 -1.94
CA GLU A 78 11.76 14.47 -1.26
C GLU A 78 11.84 13.55 -0.03
N ARG A 79 10.80 13.54 0.83
CA ARG A 79 10.80 12.69 2.03
C ARG A 79 10.84 11.19 1.72
N ILE A 80 10.16 10.74 0.68
CA ILE A 80 10.21 9.34 0.24
C ILE A 80 11.56 9.02 -0.38
N ASN A 81 12.18 9.98 -1.08
CA ASN A 81 13.56 9.81 -1.57
C ASN A 81 14.57 9.72 -0.41
N ASP A 82 14.42 10.51 0.65
CA ASP A 82 15.24 10.37 1.86
C ASP A 82 15.13 8.95 2.46
N VAL A 83 13.91 8.38 2.48
CA VAL A 83 13.70 6.98 2.91
C VAL A 83 14.44 6.01 2.00
N HIS A 84 14.38 6.18 0.68
CA HIS A 84 15.14 5.36 -0.27
C HIS A 84 16.65 5.40 0.01
N GLU A 85 17.23 6.60 0.18
CA GLU A 85 18.66 6.77 0.46
C GLU A 85 19.08 6.07 1.77
N VAL A 86 18.25 6.16 2.81
CA VAL A 86 18.54 5.47 4.09
C VAL A 86 18.50 3.95 3.92
N LEU A 87 17.56 3.39 3.15
CA LEU A 87 17.51 1.95 2.86
C LEU A 87 18.74 1.50 2.07
N VAL A 88 19.15 2.25 1.04
CA VAL A 88 20.36 1.98 0.25
C VAL A 88 21.60 2.00 1.14
N GLN A 89 21.76 3.05 1.95
CA GLN A 89 22.91 3.20 2.84
C GLN A 89 22.98 2.06 3.86
N TYR A 90 21.84 1.70 4.47
CA TYR A 90 21.77 0.59 5.42
C TYR A 90 22.19 -0.74 4.78
N GLY A 91 21.72 -1.02 3.56
CA GLY A 91 22.11 -2.22 2.81
C GLY A 91 23.60 -2.25 2.49
N LEU A 92 24.21 -1.12 2.09
CA LEU A 92 25.63 -1.00 1.79
C LEU A 92 26.52 -1.21 3.05
N GLU A 93 26.09 -0.70 4.18
CA GLU A 93 26.81 -0.85 5.46
C GLU A 93 26.67 -2.25 6.06
N ASN A 94 25.59 -2.97 5.73
CA ASN A 94 25.27 -4.28 6.27
C ASN A 94 25.07 -5.28 5.12
N GLY A 95 26.17 -5.84 4.61
CA GLY A 95 26.19 -6.63 3.39
C GLY A 95 25.18 -7.80 3.33
N ALA A 96 24.71 -8.33 4.46
CA ALA A 96 23.61 -9.30 4.52
C ALA A 96 22.28 -8.75 3.98
N TYR A 97 22.10 -7.43 3.99
CA TYR A 97 20.89 -6.72 3.57
C TYR A 97 21.10 -5.88 2.32
N LEU A 98 22.14 -6.15 1.53
CA LEU A 98 22.51 -5.35 0.35
C LEU A 98 21.37 -5.18 -0.67
N ASN A 99 20.46 -6.14 -0.75
CA ASN A 99 19.33 -6.13 -1.67
C ASN A 99 17.99 -5.86 -0.98
N MET A 100 18.01 -5.27 0.22
CA MET A 100 16.76 -4.94 0.92
C MET A 100 15.97 -3.91 0.13
N GLN A 101 14.80 -4.29 -0.33
CA GLN A 101 13.93 -3.47 -1.17
C GLN A 101 12.49 -3.60 -0.73
N THR A 102 11.68 -2.56 -0.95
CA THR A 102 10.26 -2.58 -0.62
C THR A 102 9.47 -1.67 -1.55
N THR A 103 8.24 -2.07 -1.86
CA THR A 103 7.23 -1.16 -2.43
C THR A 103 6.83 -0.13 -1.37
N LEU A 104 6.09 0.88 -1.78
CA LEU A 104 5.42 1.81 -0.88
C LEU A 104 4.18 2.38 -1.56
N CYS A 105 3.01 2.12 -1.01
CA CYS A 105 1.76 2.71 -1.50
C CYS A 105 0.99 3.33 -0.33
N GLY A 106 0.51 4.56 -0.50
CA GLY A 106 -0.16 5.22 0.60
C GLY A 106 -0.85 6.53 0.27
N VAL A 107 -1.36 7.12 1.33
CA VAL A 107 -2.05 8.40 1.32
C VAL A 107 -1.57 9.28 2.46
N ALA A 108 -1.43 10.56 2.18
CA ALA A 108 -1.21 11.61 3.16
C ALA A 108 -2.42 12.55 3.13
N ILE A 109 -2.99 12.81 4.28
CA ILE A 109 -4.12 13.73 4.47
C ILE A 109 -3.61 14.93 5.23
N ASP A 110 -3.71 16.13 4.64
CA ASP A 110 -3.20 17.37 5.23
C ASP A 110 -4.16 17.94 6.30
N GLU A 111 -3.76 19.01 6.98
CA GLU A 111 -4.54 19.70 8.00
C GLU A 111 -5.84 20.34 7.46
N ASN A 112 -6.01 20.38 6.13
CA ASN A 112 -7.23 20.82 5.46
C ASN A 112 -8.06 19.64 4.94
N ASP A 113 -7.75 18.39 5.35
CA ASP A 113 -8.35 17.14 4.89
C ASP A 113 -8.17 16.86 3.39
N ARG A 114 -7.20 17.48 2.72
CA ARG A 114 -6.91 17.23 1.31
C ARG A 114 -6.06 15.98 1.15
N ILE A 115 -6.35 15.23 0.09
CA ILE A 115 -5.76 13.93 -0.19
C ILE A 115 -4.56 14.10 -1.14
N THR A 116 -3.42 13.57 -0.73
CA THR A 116 -2.26 13.34 -1.60
C THR A 116 -1.91 11.86 -1.55
N THR A 117 -1.83 11.19 -2.70
CA THR A 117 -1.45 9.79 -2.81
C THR A 117 0.00 9.67 -3.24
N PHE A 118 0.64 8.58 -2.86
CA PHE A 118 1.99 8.25 -3.30
C PHE A 118 2.11 6.76 -3.60
N ASN A 119 2.94 6.43 -4.59
CA ASN A 119 3.16 5.05 -5.00
C ASN A 119 4.58 4.82 -5.52
N VAL A 120 5.18 3.70 -5.11
CA VAL A 120 6.41 3.09 -5.62
C VAL A 120 6.18 1.58 -5.67
N GLY A 121 6.13 0.99 -6.86
CA GLY A 121 5.86 -0.45 -7.04
C GLY A 121 4.43 -0.73 -7.52
N ASP A 122 3.91 -1.88 -7.17
CA ASP A 122 2.63 -2.45 -7.64
C ASP A 122 1.60 -2.70 -6.54
N SER A 123 1.90 -2.35 -5.30
CA SER A 123 0.88 -2.18 -4.25
C SER A 123 -0.13 -1.13 -4.69
N ARG A 124 -1.38 -1.28 -4.30
CA ARG A 124 -2.46 -0.49 -4.89
C ARG A 124 -3.23 0.35 -3.88
N LEU A 125 -3.63 1.55 -4.34
CA LEU A 125 -4.59 2.41 -3.66
C LEU A 125 -5.85 2.53 -4.50
N TYR A 126 -6.99 2.35 -3.86
CA TYR A 126 -8.31 2.51 -4.45
C TYR A 126 -9.13 3.54 -3.68
N ARG A 127 -10.10 4.12 -4.37
CA ARG A 127 -11.21 4.86 -3.76
C ARG A 127 -12.52 4.15 -4.05
N TYR A 128 -13.25 3.80 -2.98
CA TYR A 128 -14.63 3.35 -3.05
C TYR A 128 -15.56 4.54 -2.78
N ARG A 129 -16.40 4.87 -3.75
CA ARG A 129 -17.38 5.96 -3.70
C ARG A 129 -18.61 5.57 -4.52
N ASN A 130 -19.83 5.78 -3.98
CA ASN A 130 -21.08 5.45 -4.67
C ASN A 130 -21.13 3.99 -5.18
N ALA A 131 -20.73 3.05 -4.33
CA ALA A 131 -20.66 1.62 -4.63
C ALA A 131 -19.71 1.23 -5.79
N MET A 132 -18.78 2.09 -6.18
CA MET A 132 -17.79 1.83 -7.21
C MET A 132 -16.37 1.96 -6.65
N LEU A 133 -15.51 1.01 -7.00
CA LEU A 133 -14.09 0.99 -6.66
C LEU A 133 -13.27 1.50 -7.86
N ARG A 134 -12.50 2.55 -7.65
CA ARG A 134 -11.59 3.09 -8.65
C ARG A 134 -10.16 3.03 -8.16
N GLN A 135 -9.27 2.37 -8.89
CA GLN A 135 -7.84 2.42 -8.61
C GLN A 135 -7.30 3.84 -8.85
N LEU A 136 -6.58 4.37 -7.86
CA LEU A 136 -5.95 5.70 -7.89
C LEU A 136 -4.45 5.62 -8.16
N SER A 137 -3.78 4.56 -7.69
CA SER A 137 -2.37 4.28 -8.02
C SER A 137 -2.25 3.67 -9.42
N ARG A 138 -1.06 3.75 -10.00
CA ARG A 138 -0.69 3.04 -11.22
C ARG A 138 0.39 2.03 -10.89
N ASP A 139 0.16 0.76 -11.25
CA ASP A 139 1.16 -0.28 -11.01
C ASP A 139 2.45 0.01 -11.80
N GLN A 140 3.58 -0.08 -11.14
CA GLN A 140 4.90 0.11 -11.76
C GLN A 140 5.50 -1.28 -12.06
N SER A 141 4.88 -2.00 -13.00
CA SER A 141 5.25 -3.36 -13.38
C SER A 141 5.33 -3.54 -14.90
N LEU A 142 6.02 -4.61 -15.32
CA LEU A 142 6.15 -4.94 -16.74
C LEU A 142 4.77 -5.22 -17.36
N VAL A 143 3.90 -5.96 -16.66
CA VAL A 143 2.58 -6.30 -17.20
C VAL A 143 1.67 -5.08 -17.33
N GLN A 144 1.82 -4.09 -16.46
CA GLN A 144 1.12 -2.83 -16.61
C GLN A 144 1.60 -2.07 -17.87
N LEU A 145 2.89 -2.04 -18.12
CA LEU A 145 3.45 -1.44 -19.33
C LEU A 145 2.99 -2.15 -20.61
N LEU A 146 2.93 -3.49 -20.60
CA LEU A 146 2.43 -4.28 -21.73
C LEU A 146 0.94 -4.03 -21.99
N TYR A 147 0.14 -3.92 -20.94
CA TYR A 147 -1.28 -3.55 -21.03
C TYR A 147 -1.47 -2.16 -21.64
N GLU A 148 -0.76 -1.16 -21.17
CA GLU A 148 -0.84 0.22 -21.67
C GLU A 148 -0.39 0.36 -23.14
N LYS A 149 0.52 -0.52 -23.58
CA LYS A 149 0.91 -0.62 -25.00
C LYS A 149 -0.08 -1.42 -25.85
N GLY A 150 -1.14 -1.96 -25.23
CA GLY A 150 -2.13 -2.80 -25.91
C GLY A 150 -1.60 -4.18 -26.34
N THR A 151 -0.48 -4.63 -25.75
CA THR A 151 0.12 -5.95 -26.05
C THR A 151 -0.63 -7.08 -25.37
N ILE A 152 -1.18 -6.82 -24.17
CA ILE A 152 -2.01 -7.76 -23.40
C ILE A 152 -3.27 -7.08 -22.91
N THR A 153 -4.31 -7.86 -22.59
CA THR A 153 -5.55 -7.39 -21.97
C THR A 153 -5.40 -7.24 -20.45
N ASN A 154 -6.39 -6.63 -19.81
CA ASN A 154 -6.39 -6.50 -18.34
C ASN A 154 -6.54 -7.87 -17.64
N GLU A 155 -7.25 -8.81 -18.24
CA GLU A 155 -7.37 -10.19 -17.73
C GLU A 155 -6.05 -10.93 -17.80
N GLU A 156 -5.32 -10.78 -18.91
CA GLU A 156 -4.02 -11.43 -19.12
C GLU A 156 -2.94 -10.94 -18.15
N LYS A 157 -3.04 -9.72 -17.62
CA LYS A 157 -2.10 -9.21 -16.59
C LYS A 157 -1.99 -10.17 -15.40
N ARG A 158 -3.11 -10.70 -14.90
CA ARG A 158 -3.17 -11.54 -13.70
C ARG A 158 -2.51 -12.91 -13.87
N THR A 159 -2.52 -13.45 -15.09
CA THR A 159 -2.01 -14.79 -15.41
C THR A 159 -0.69 -14.78 -16.17
N HIS A 160 -0.16 -13.60 -16.48
CA HIS A 160 1.06 -13.46 -17.26
C HIS A 160 2.27 -14.06 -16.53
N ALA A 161 3.16 -14.75 -17.26
CA ALA A 161 4.35 -15.40 -16.69
C ALA A 161 5.33 -14.41 -16.00
N GLN A 162 5.30 -13.17 -16.42
CA GLN A 162 6.17 -12.09 -15.90
C GLN A 162 5.40 -11.08 -15.03
N LYS A 163 4.28 -11.47 -14.42
CA LYS A 163 3.44 -10.57 -13.62
C LYS A 163 4.18 -9.97 -12.41
N ASN A 164 5.12 -10.70 -11.84
CA ASN A 164 5.90 -10.28 -10.67
C ASN A 164 7.14 -9.43 -11.03
N ILE A 165 7.33 -9.02 -12.29
CA ILE A 165 8.42 -8.12 -12.66
C ILE A 165 7.97 -6.68 -12.41
N ILE A 166 8.47 -6.09 -11.34
CA ILE A 166 8.26 -4.69 -10.97
C ILE A 166 9.46 -3.82 -11.36
N PHE A 167 9.23 -2.51 -11.50
CA PHE A 167 10.29 -1.54 -11.72
C PHE A 167 11.08 -1.29 -10.43
N PRO A 168 12.24 -0.60 -10.47
CA PRO A 168 13.01 -0.33 -9.27
C PRO A 168 12.18 0.30 -8.17
N VAL A 169 12.24 -0.29 -6.99
CA VAL A 169 11.54 0.14 -5.78
C VAL A 169 12.50 0.75 -4.76
N LEU A 170 11.99 1.18 -3.60
CA LEU A 170 12.81 1.76 -2.55
C LEU A 170 13.88 0.77 -2.09
N GLY A 171 15.10 1.26 -1.83
CA GLY A 171 16.25 0.45 -1.44
C GLY A 171 17.03 -0.17 -2.61
N ASN A 172 16.59 -0.01 -3.88
CA ASN A 172 17.34 -0.50 -5.04
C ASN A 172 18.65 0.26 -5.21
N ILE A 173 19.79 -0.44 -5.10
CA ILE A 173 21.14 0.17 -5.14
C ILE A 173 21.62 0.52 -6.55
N HIS A 174 20.98 0.04 -7.60
CA HIS A 174 21.41 0.22 -8.99
C HIS A 174 20.62 1.28 -9.73
N ASN A 175 19.34 1.45 -9.39
CA ASN A 175 18.44 2.32 -10.12
C ASN A 175 17.53 3.07 -9.13
N ALA A 176 17.38 4.37 -9.35
CA ALA A 176 16.44 5.17 -8.56
C ALA A 176 14.99 4.72 -8.82
N PRO A 177 14.15 4.64 -7.77
CA PRO A 177 12.74 4.32 -7.93
C PRO A 177 11.98 5.48 -8.60
N GLN A 178 10.91 5.15 -9.30
CA GLN A 178 9.94 6.14 -9.73
C GLN A 178 8.99 6.42 -8.55
N ILE A 179 9.02 7.63 -8.00
CA ILE A 179 8.12 8.05 -6.93
C ILE A 179 6.97 8.84 -7.55
N ASP A 180 5.80 8.22 -7.63
CA ASP A 180 4.57 8.85 -8.13
C ASP A 180 3.85 9.55 -6.98
N ILE A 181 3.63 10.86 -7.12
CA ILE A 181 2.86 11.67 -6.17
C ILE A 181 1.69 12.31 -6.92
N HIS A 182 0.49 12.18 -6.37
CA HIS A 182 -0.69 12.81 -6.94
C HIS A 182 -1.54 13.50 -5.87
N SER A 183 -1.67 14.83 -5.97
CA SER A 183 -2.52 15.63 -5.09
C SER A 183 -3.87 15.86 -5.76
N TYR A 184 -4.94 15.36 -5.13
CA TYR A 184 -6.28 15.45 -5.69
C TYR A 184 -6.94 16.82 -5.45
N GLY A 185 -6.47 17.60 -4.47
CA GLY A 185 -7.08 18.88 -4.10
C GLY A 185 -8.48 18.77 -3.49
N GLU A 186 -9.06 17.59 -3.50
CA GLU A 186 -10.38 17.28 -2.92
C GLU A 186 -10.24 16.60 -1.55
N LYS A 187 -11.31 16.68 -0.77
CA LYS A 187 -11.48 15.98 0.51
C LYS A 187 -12.23 14.67 0.33
N MET A 188 -12.06 13.76 1.28
CA MET A 188 -12.97 12.61 1.38
C MET A 188 -14.39 13.09 1.67
N GLN A 189 -15.34 12.42 1.03
CA GLN A 189 -16.77 12.62 1.28
C GLN A 189 -17.26 11.58 2.29
N TYR A 190 -18.37 11.88 2.96
CA TYR A 190 -19.03 10.89 3.81
C TYR A 190 -19.38 9.63 3.01
N GLY A 191 -18.99 8.47 3.54
CA GLY A 191 -19.20 7.20 2.86
C GLY A 191 -18.06 6.78 1.91
N ASP A 192 -17.07 7.65 1.65
CA ASP A 192 -15.87 7.24 0.94
C ASP A 192 -15.04 6.26 1.79
N VAL A 193 -14.40 5.32 1.09
CA VAL A 193 -13.32 4.52 1.66
C VAL A 193 -12.10 4.62 0.73
N LEU A 194 -10.94 4.98 1.28
CA LEU A 194 -9.65 4.74 0.63
C LEU A 194 -9.16 3.38 1.08
N LEU A 195 -8.86 2.50 0.13
CA LEU A 195 -8.37 1.14 0.38
C LEU A 195 -6.95 1.01 -0.20
N ILE A 196 -5.98 0.69 0.65
CA ILE A 196 -4.59 0.46 0.27
C ILE A 196 -4.30 -1.03 0.48
N CYS A 197 -3.63 -1.69 -0.45
CA CYS A 197 -3.28 -3.11 -0.26
C CYS A 197 -2.00 -3.50 -1.01
N SER A 198 -1.35 -4.57 -0.54
CA SER A 198 -0.32 -5.29 -1.27
C SER A 198 -0.92 -6.17 -2.38
N ASP A 199 -0.07 -6.73 -3.22
CA ASP A 199 -0.45 -7.59 -4.35
C ASP A 199 -1.09 -8.90 -3.89
N GLY A 200 -0.76 -9.37 -2.67
CA GLY A 200 -1.40 -10.54 -2.06
C GLY A 200 -2.92 -10.45 -1.97
N LEU A 201 -3.50 -9.25 -1.95
CA LEU A 201 -4.94 -9.05 -2.14
C LEU A 201 -5.29 -8.84 -3.60
N SER A 202 -4.69 -7.84 -4.24
CA SER A 202 -5.17 -7.30 -5.53
C SER A 202 -4.97 -8.24 -6.72
N ASP A 203 -4.08 -9.22 -6.60
CA ASP A 203 -3.86 -10.25 -7.61
C ASP A 203 -4.94 -11.34 -7.59
N TYR A 204 -5.59 -11.54 -6.44
CA TYR A 204 -6.52 -12.66 -6.22
C TYR A 204 -7.97 -12.21 -6.10
N VAL A 205 -8.22 -11.05 -5.48
CA VAL A 205 -9.58 -10.53 -5.28
C VAL A 205 -9.87 -9.44 -6.32
N SER A 206 -10.95 -9.61 -7.06
CA SER A 206 -11.35 -8.65 -8.10
C SER A 206 -11.94 -7.37 -7.49
N SER A 207 -11.93 -6.29 -8.29
CA SER A 207 -12.57 -5.03 -7.86
C SER A 207 -14.05 -5.21 -7.51
N THR A 208 -14.79 -6.02 -8.26
CA THR A 208 -16.20 -6.32 -7.99
C THR A 208 -16.39 -7.01 -6.65
N GLU A 209 -15.56 -7.98 -6.30
CA GLU A 209 -15.64 -8.68 -5.01
C GLU A 209 -15.27 -7.75 -3.85
N ILE A 210 -14.29 -6.85 -4.04
CA ILE A 210 -13.99 -5.81 -3.06
C ILE A 210 -15.19 -4.87 -2.87
N GLU A 211 -15.86 -4.45 -3.95
CA GLU A 211 -17.07 -3.64 -3.90
C GLU A 211 -18.19 -4.33 -3.13
N GLU A 212 -18.44 -5.61 -3.43
CA GLU A 212 -19.43 -6.43 -2.74
C GLU A 212 -19.14 -6.49 -1.23
N ILE A 213 -17.91 -6.79 -0.83
CA ILE A 213 -17.51 -6.87 0.59
C ILE A 213 -17.62 -5.50 1.26
N LEU A 214 -17.21 -4.40 0.61
CA LEU A 214 -17.31 -3.05 1.15
C LEU A 214 -18.77 -2.60 1.33
N SER A 215 -19.71 -3.13 0.55
CA SER A 215 -21.14 -2.82 0.64
C SER A 215 -21.85 -3.53 1.82
N LEU A 216 -21.26 -4.57 2.39
CA LEU A 216 -21.88 -5.36 3.45
C LEU A 216 -22.09 -4.54 4.74
N PRO A 217 -23.21 -4.75 5.48
CA PRO A 217 -23.45 -4.12 6.78
C PRO A 217 -22.62 -4.80 7.90
N ARG A 218 -21.32 -4.67 7.83
CA ARG A 218 -20.34 -5.24 8.77
C ARG A 218 -19.35 -4.15 9.19
N SER A 219 -18.66 -4.35 10.33
CA SER A 219 -17.53 -3.47 10.71
C SER A 219 -16.42 -3.54 9.68
N MET A 220 -15.62 -2.47 9.55
CA MET A 220 -14.52 -2.42 8.60
C MET A 220 -13.51 -3.55 8.84
N ALA A 221 -13.14 -3.81 10.10
CA ALA A 221 -12.26 -4.92 10.46
C ALA A 221 -12.77 -6.28 9.93
N LYS A 222 -14.10 -6.54 10.03
CA LYS A 222 -14.68 -7.77 9.47
C LYS A 222 -14.62 -7.78 7.94
N ARG A 223 -14.85 -6.64 7.28
CA ARG A 223 -14.74 -6.55 5.81
C ARG A 223 -13.31 -6.82 5.35
N LEU A 224 -12.31 -6.22 6.01
CA LEU A 224 -10.90 -6.46 5.67
C LEU A 224 -10.51 -7.93 5.90
N LYS A 225 -10.97 -8.53 7.02
CA LYS A 225 -10.76 -9.95 7.26
C LYS A 225 -11.38 -10.82 6.16
N MET A 226 -12.61 -10.52 5.72
CA MET A 226 -13.27 -11.25 4.62
C MET A 226 -12.49 -11.12 3.31
N MET A 227 -11.91 -9.96 2.99
CA MET A 227 -11.05 -9.78 1.82
C MET A 227 -9.79 -10.63 1.92
N SER A 228 -9.14 -10.64 3.08
CA SER A 228 -7.96 -11.46 3.33
C SER A 228 -8.28 -12.96 3.23
N ASP A 229 -9.37 -13.41 3.87
CA ASP A 229 -9.79 -14.82 3.82
C ASP A 229 -10.12 -15.25 2.38
N LEU A 230 -10.84 -14.40 1.62
CA LEU A 230 -11.15 -14.66 0.21
C LEU A 230 -9.90 -14.76 -0.66
N SER A 231 -8.89 -13.93 -0.40
CA SER A 231 -7.61 -14.02 -1.11
C SER A 231 -6.93 -15.36 -0.88
N LEU A 232 -6.91 -15.85 0.37
CA LEU A 232 -6.36 -17.15 0.73
C LEU A 232 -7.16 -18.30 0.11
N GLU A 233 -8.50 -18.23 0.14
CA GLU A 233 -9.40 -19.21 -0.50
C GLU A 233 -9.16 -19.32 -2.00
N LYS A 234 -8.81 -18.20 -2.65
CA LYS A 234 -8.45 -18.14 -4.08
C LYS A 234 -7.02 -18.58 -4.38
N GLY A 235 -6.29 -19.00 -3.34
CA GLY A 235 -4.97 -19.60 -3.49
C GLY A 235 -3.83 -18.58 -3.47
N SER A 236 -4.01 -17.43 -2.83
CA SER A 236 -2.91 -16.50 -2.57
C SER A 236 -1.76 -17.22 -1.87
N LYS A 237 -0.56 -17.02 -2.40
CA LYS A 237 0.68 -17.54 -1.85
C LYS A 237 1.53 -16.44 -1.26
N ASP A 238 0.98 -15.23 -1.11
CA ASP A 238 1.72 -14.07 -0.64
C ASP A 238 1.24 -13.56 0.70
N ASN A 239 2.01 -12.63 1.26
CA ASN A 239 1.62 -11.84 2.40
C ASN A 239 0.42 -10.95 2.00
N ILE A 240 -0.44 -10.62 2.94
CA ILE A 240 -1.66 -9.85 2.67
C ILE A 240 -1.75 -8.68 3.64
N SER A 241 -1.62 -7.47 3.11
CA SER A 241 -1.77 -6.23 3.87
C SER A 241 -2.84 -5.34 3.26
N ILE A 242 -3.75 -4.85 4.10
CA ILE A 242 -4.89 -4.03 3.68
C ILE A 242 -5.11 -2.92 4.71
N ILE A 243 -5.28 -1.67 4.25
CA ILE A 243 -5.73 -0.55 5.07
C ILE A 243 -7.01 0.02 4.45
N ALA A 244 -8.01 0.31 5.26
CA ALA A 244 -9.18 1.08 4.89
C ALA A 244 -9.24 2.36 5.73
N ILE A 245 -9.46 3.49 5.08
CA ILE A 245 -9.64 4.81 5.70
C ILE A 245 -11.03 5.30 5.33
N SER A 246 -11.87 5.56 6.33
CA SER A 246 -13.22 6.09 6.17
C SER A 246 -13.32 7.46 6.83
N TYR A 247 -14.10 8.34 6.24
CA TYR A 247 -14.39 9.65 6.79
C TYR A 247 -15.73 9.67 7.49
N TYR A 248 -15.74 10.14 8.73
CA TYR A 248 -16.96 10.38 9.51
C TYR A 248 -17.08 11.87 9.81
N ASP A 249 -18.22 12.44 9.45
CA ASP A 249 -18.56 13.80 9.85
C ASP A 249 -19.10 13.74 11.30
N ASP A 250 -18.41 14.42 12.22
CA ASP A 250 -18.79 14.51 13.65
C ASP A 250 -19.90 15.55 13.88
N LYS A 251 -20.87 15.67 12.96
CA LYS A 251 -22.03 16.56 13.13
C LYS A 251 -23.17 15.89 13.85
#